data_a758851ee8c99de31f3c1050f331c59b
#
_entry.id   a758851ee8c99de31f3c1050f331c59b
#
_cell.length_a   1.000
_cell.length_b   1.000
_cell.length_c   1.000
_cell.angle_alpha   90.00
_cell.angle_beta   90.00
_cell.angle_gamma   90.00
#
_symmetry.space_group_name_H-M   'P 1'
#
loop_
_entity.id
_entity.type
_entity.pdbx_description
1 polymer ?
#
loop_
_entity_poly.entity_id
_entity_poly.type
_entity_poly.pdbx_seq_one_letter_code
_entity_poly.pdbx_strand_id
1 'polypeptide(L)'
;MTLSREEIASRVVAIVADALDQPSEKVTPDASLVDDLGAESIDFLDIVFRLETAFGLKIPEDEIWQGAFEGVGDDPALLAARLAELKAKRPGFRWDRFPKQPTRADLPRLITVLTVVEDLERRLAPGAEPGV
;
A
#
# COMPACT_ATOMS: atom_id res chain seq x y z
N MET A 1 12.86 16.32 -10.89
CA MET A 1 12.10 15.74 -11.99
C MET A 1 10.88 15.00 -11.44
N THR A 2 9.71 15.28 -11.97
CA THR A 2 8.47 14.68 -11.49
C THR A 2 8.16 13.42 -12.30
N LEU A 3 7.97 12.30 -11.63
CA LEU A 3 7.57 11.07 -12.27
C LEU A 3 6.05 11.07 -12.49
N SER A 4 5.60 10.55 -13.63
CA SER A 4 4.17 10.36 -13.87
C SER A 4 3.66 9.19 -13.04
N ARG A 5 2.33 9.13 -12.85
CA ARG A 5 1.72 8.00 -12.17
C ARG A 5 2.06 6.68 -12.88
N GLU A 6 2.06 6.69 -14.20
CA GLU A 6 2.39 5.49 -14.98
C GLU A 6 3.82 5.01 -14.74
N GLU A 7 4.76 5.94 -14.64
CA GLU A 7 6.15 5.59 -14.35
C GLU A 7 6.29 5.04 -12.94
N ILE A 8 5.63 5.65 -11.97
CA ILE A 8 5.63 5.18 -10.59
C ILE A 8 5.03 3.78 -10.54
N ALA A 9 3.87 3.59 -11.15
CA ALA A 9 3.18 2.32 -11.16
C ALA A 9 4.04 1.22 -11.80
N SER A 10 4.67 1.52 -12.93
CA SER A 10 5.52 0.56 -13.62
C SER A 10 6.68 0.10 -12.74
N ARG A 11 7.31 1.03 -12.04
CA ARG A 11 8.41 0.69 -11.12
C ARG A 11 7.93 -0.11 -9.92
N VAL A 12 6.78 0.27 -9.37
CA VAL A 12 6.18 -0.46 -8.23
C VAL A 12 5.85 -1.89 -8.62
N VAL A 13 5.24 -2.08 -9.79
CA VAL A 13 4.91 -3.43 -10.29
C VAL A 13 6.17 -4.28 -10.40
N ALA A 14 7.22 -3.74 -11.00
CA ALA A 14 8.48 -4.48 -11.17
C ALA A 14 9.10 -4.84 -9.81
N ILE A 15 9.09 -3.90 -8.88
CA ILE A 15 9.67 -4.10 -7.55
C ILE A 15 8.89 -5.15 -6.77
N VAL A 16 7.57 -5.05 -6.75
CA VAL A 16 6.71 -5.97 -6.02
C VAL A 16 6.80 -7.38 -6.62
N ALA A 17 6.74 -7.47 -7.96
CA ALA A 17 6.85 -8.76 -8.64
C ALA A 17 8.15 -9.45 -8.31
N ASP A 18 9.26 -8.73 -8.32
CA ASP A 18 10.57 -9.29 -8.02
C ASP A 18 10.70 -9.66 -6.54
N ALA A 19 10.25 -8.79 -5.65
CA ALA A 19 10.35 -9.02 -4.21
C ALA A 19 9.52 -10.23 -3.77
N LEU A 20 8.35 -10.44 -4.37
CA LEU A 20 7.44 -11.51 -3.99
C LEU A 20 7.51 -12.72 -4.91
N ASP A 21 8.42 -12.70 -5.88
CA ASP A 21 8.59 -13.79 -6.85
C ASP A 21 7.26 -14.13 -7.53
N GLN A 22 6.58 -13.11 -8.04
CA GLN A 22 5.30 -13.25 -8.73
C GLN A 22 5.41 -12.70 -10.13
N PRO A 23 4.68 -13.28 -11.09
CA PRO A 23 4.65 -12.71 -12.44
C PRO A 23 4.00 -11.32 -12.41
N SER A 24 4.53 -10.41 -13.21
CA SER A 24 4.04 -9.03 -13.23
C SER A 24 2.57 -8.93 -13.62
N GLU A 25 2.04 -9.89 -14.37
CA GLU A 25 0.62 -9.92 -14.74
C GLU A 25 -0.30 -10.04 -13.54
N LYS A 26 0.19 -10.61 -12.43
CA LYS A 26 -0.59 -10.73 -11.19
C LYS A 26 -0.53 -9.46 -10.33
N VAL A 27 0.42 -8.58 -10.59
CA VAL A 27 0.61 -7.37 -9.81
C VAL A 27 -0.25 -6.25 -10.40
N THR A 28 -1.56 -6.40 -10.21
CA THR A 28 -2.56 -5.44 -10.70
C THR A 28 -2.81 -4.37 -9.64
N PRO A 29 -3.40 -3.22 -10.02
CA PRO A 29 -3.65 -2.14 -9.05
C PRO A 29 -4.46 -2.57 -7.84
N ASP A 30 -5.44 -3.45 -8.02
CA ASP A 30 -6.31 -3.90 -6.92
C ASP A 30 -5.77 -5.13 -6.20
N ALA A 31 -4.61 -5.64 -6.58
CA ALA A 31 -4.02 -6.81 -5.94
C ALA A 31 -3.58 -6.46 -4.52
N SER A 32 -4.05 -7.23 -3.54
CA SER A 32 -3.58 -7.11 -2.16
C SER A 32 -2.21 -7.78 -2.05
N LEU A 33 -1.26 -7.08 -1.46
CA LEU A 33 0.08 -7.64 -1.30
C LEU A 33 0.05 -8.91 -0.45
N VAL A 34 -0.81 -8.95 0.56
CA VAL A 34 -0.95 -10.11 1.45
C VAL A 34 -1.82 -11.20 0.82
N ASP A 35 -3.07 -10.85 0.46
CA ASP A 35 -4.05 -11.85 0.02
C ASP A 35 -3.80 -12.40 -1.38
N ASP A 36 -3.40 -11.54 -2.29
CA ASP A 36 -3.23 -11.93 -3.69
C ASP A 36 -1.80 -12.32 -4.04
N LEU A 37 -0.83 -11.67 -3.41
CA LEU A 37 0.57 -11.84 -3.75
C LEU A 37 1.39 -12.57 -2.69
N GLY A 38 0.78 -12.88 -1.54
CA GLY A 38 1.42 -13.70 -0.53
C GLY A 38 2.51 -13.03 0.29
N ALA A 39 2.48 -11.70 0.42
CA ALA A 39 3.49 -10.98 1.18
C ALA A 39 3.42 -11.29 2.67
N GLU A 40 4.57 -11.48 3.27
CA GLU A 40 4.73 -11.65 4.71
C GLU A 40 5.36 -10.38 5.29
N SER A 41 5.43 -10.29 6.62
CA SER A 41 5.98 -9.11 7.30
C SER A 41 7.38 -8.75 6.80
N ILE A 42 8.22 -9.75 6.60
CA ILE A 42 9.59 -9.53 6.13
C ILE A 42 9.61 -9.00 4.69
N ASP A 43 8.63 -9.40 3.89
CA ASP A 43 8.55 -8.95 2.51
C ASP A 43 8.22 -7.46 2.42
N PHE A 44 7.43 -6.93 3.36
CA PHE A 44 7.13 -5.51 3.40
C PHE A 44 8.39 -4.68 3.63
N LEU A 45 9.28 -5.15 4.49
CA LEU A 45 10.55 -4.47 4.75
C LEU A 45 11.42 -4.45 3.50
N ASP A 46 11.46 -5.56 2.79
CA ASP A 46 12.22 -5.67 1.54
C ASP A 46 11.66 -4.73 0.47
N ILE A 47 10.33 -4.71 0.34
CA ILE A 47 9.66 -3.82 -0.63
C ILE A 47 9.95 -2.36 -0.30
N VAL A 48 9.81 -1.96 0.96
CA VAL A 48 10.09 -0.59 1.38
C VAL A 48 11.53 -0.20 1.05
N PHE A 49 12.48 -1.06 1.37
CA PHE A 49 13.89 -0.80 1.08
C PHE A 49 14.14 -0.62 -0.42
N ARG A 50 13.53 -1.46 -1.25
CA ARG A 50 13.66 -1.37 -2.70
C ARG A 50 13.04 -0.08 -3.24
N LEU A 51 11.89 0.33 -2.66
CA LEU A 51 11.24 1.57 -3.04
C LEU A 51 12.10 2.79 -2.68
N GLU A 52 12.69 2.77 -1.50
CA GLU A 52 13.58 3.85 -1.06
C GLU A 52 14.75 4.00 -2.03
N THR A 53 15.35 2.90 -2.42
CA THR A 53 16.48 2.90 -3.35
C THR A 53 16.07 3.37 -4.73
N ALA A 54 14.95 2.86 -5.24
CA ALA A 54 14.49 3.16 -6.60
C ALA A 54 14.04 4.61 -6.78
N PHE A 55 13.44 5.19 -5.75
CA PHE A 55 12.87 6.54 -5.82
C PHE A 55 13.68 7.60 -5.09
N GLY A 56 14.76 7.20 -4.41
CA GLY A 56 15.60 8.14 -3.69
C GLY A 56 14.93 8.79 -2.49
N LEU A 57 14.06 8.08 -1.81
CA LEU A 57 13.31 8.56 -0.66
C LEU A 57 13.67 7.81 0.60
N LYS A 58 13.23 8.37 1.74
CA LYS A 58 13.19 7.66 3.01
C LYS A 58 11.74 7.40 3.37
N ILE A 59 11.40 6.14 3.60
CA ILE A 59 10.06 5.73 3.99
C ILE A 59 10.16 5.02 5.33
N PRO A 60 9.83 5.68 6.45
CA PRO A 60 9.82 5.01 7.75
C PRO A 60 8.89 3.80 7.72
N GLU A 61 9.30 2.71 8.37
CA GLU A 61 8.60 1.42 8.30
C GLU A 61 7.10 1.52 8.57
N ASP A 62 6.71 2.37 9.49
CA ASP A 62 5.33 2.49 9.92
C ASP A 62 4.53 3.52 9.11
N GLU A 63 5.18 4.40 8.35
CA GLU A 63 4.48 5.49 7.65
C GLU A 63 3.74 5.06 6.39
N ILE A 64 4.20 4.02 5.71
CA ILE A 64 3.57 3.61 4.46
C ILE A 64 2.14 3.11 4.69
N TRP A 65 1.87 2.64 5.89
CA TRP A 65 0.55 2.14 6.27
C TRP A 65 -0.25 3.17 7.06
N GLN A 66 0.42 4.04 7.79
CA GLN A 66 -0.23 4.98 8.71
C GLN A 66 -1.13 5.99 8.01
N GLY A 67 -0.79 6.40 6.81
CA GLY A 67 -1.61 7.35 6.06
C GLY A 67 -3.05 6.89 5.90
N ALA A 68 -3.27 5.57 5.75
CA ALA A 68 -4.59 4.99 5.59
C ALA A 68 -5.28 4.71 6.93
N PHE A 69 -4.50 4.46 7.98
CA PHE A 69 -5.02 3.96 9.26
C PHE A 69 -4.75 4.87 10.44
N GLU A 70 -4.26 6.06 10.18
CA GLU A 70 -3.96 7.04 11.21
C GLU A 70 -5.21 7.42 11.98
N GLY A 71 -5.11 7.46 13.31
CA GLY A 71 -6.21 7.84 14.17
C GLY A 71 -7.19 6.73 14.49
N VAL A 72 -7.06 5.57 13.84
CA VAL A 72 -7.99 4.46 14.06
C VAL A 72 -7.72 3.74 15.40
N GLY A 73 -6.44 3.50 15.72
CA GLY A 73 -6.07 2.77 16.94
C GLY A 73 -6.73 1.40 16.97
N ASP A 74 -7.21 1.02 18.17
CA ASP A 74 -7.90 -0.25 18.37
C ASP A 74 -9.41 -0.09 18.57
N ASP A 75 -9.94 1.11 18.30
CA ASP A 75 -11.37 1.39 18.46
C ASP A 75 -12.17 0.78 17.32
N PRO A 76 -13.07 -0.20 17.60
CA PRO A 76 -13.85 -0.84 16.54
C PRO A 76 -14.73 0.12 15.77
N ALA A 77 -15.24 1.16 16.39
CA ALA A 77 -16.09 2.14 15.72
C ALA A 77 -15.31 2.97 14.71
N LEU A 78 -14.10 3.41 15.08
CA LEU A 78 -13.23 4.15 14.17
C LEU A 78 -12.75 3.28 13.03
N LEU A 79 -12.43 2.02 13.32
CA LEU A 79 -12.04 1.06 12.29
C LEU A 79 -13.18 0.85 11.28
N ALA A 80 -14.39 0.63 11.76
CA ALA A 80 -15.56 0.44 10.91
C ALA A 80 -15.81 1.66 10.01
N ALA A 81 -15.69 2.87 10.57
CA ALA A 81 -15.88 4.11 9.81
C ALA A 81 -14.82 4.23 8.70
N ARG A 82 -13.56 3.93 9.03
CA ARG A 82 -12.47 4.00 8.04
C ARG A 82 -12.67 2.97 6.93
N LEU A 83 -13.10 1.77 7.28
CA LEU A 83 -13.36 0.73 6.30
C LEU A 83 -14.51 1.10 5.37
N ALA A 84 -15.55 1.76 5.89
CA ALA A 84 -16.65 2.23 5.06
C ALA A 84 -16.16 3.25 4.02
N GLU A 85 -15.27 4.16 4.43
CA GLU A 85 -14.67 5.12 3.51
C GLU A 85 -13.84 4.43 2.43
N LEU A 86 -13.05 3.43 2.82
CA LEU A 86 -12.21 2.71 1.88
C LEU A 86 -13.04 1.89 0.89
N LYS A 87 -14.14 1.29 1.33
CA LYS A 87 -15.05 0.57 0.43
C LYS A 87 -15.59 1.48 -0.66
N ALA A 88 -15.93 2.71 -0.31
CA ALA A 88 -16.42 3.68 -1.27
C ALA A 88 -15.34 4.08 -2.28
N LYS A 89 -14.09 4.19 -1.81
CA LYS A 89 -12.96 4.61 -2.65
C LYS A 89 -12.38 3.47 -3.48
N ARG A 90 -12.52 2.23 -3.04
CA ARG A 90 -11.88 1.06 -3.65
C ARG A 90 -12.89 -0.04 -3.96
N PRO A 91 -13.86 0.20 -4.84
CA PRO A 91 -14.86 -0.83 -5.15
C PRO A 91 -14.27 -2.06 -5.84
N GLY A 92 -13.10 -1.92 -6.48
CA GLY A 92 -12.43 -3.04 -7.14
C GLY A 92 -11.75 -4.02 -6.19
N PHE A 93 -11.57 -3.63 -4.94
CA PHE A 93 -10.95 -4.51 -3.95
C PHE A 93 -11.89 -5.68 -3.61
N ARG A 94 -11.32 -6.84 -3.33
CA ARG A 94 -12.08 -8.04 -3.02
C ARG A 94 -12.61 -8.00 -1.58
N TRP A 95 -13.61 -7.16 -1.35
CA TRP A 95 -14.22 -7.00 -0.03
C TRP A 95 -14.93 -8.26 0.45
N ASP A 96 -15.34 -9.12 -0.48
CA ASP A 96 -15.98 -10.40 -0.17
C ASP A 96 -15.06 -11.33 0.63
N ARG A 97 -13.73 -11.17 0.48
CA ARG A 97 -12.74 -11.96 1.22
C ARG A 97 -12.35 -11.33 2.55
N PHE A 98 -12.73 -10.08 2.77
CA PHE A 98 -12.33 -9.37 3.98
C PHE A 98 -13.22 -9.81 5.16
N PRO A 99 -12.67 -9.96 6.37
CA PRO A 99 -13.47 -10.39 7.52
C PRO A 99 -14.63 -9.45 7.79
N LYS A 100 -15.75 -10.00 8.25
CA LYS A 100 -16.93 -9.19 8.58
C LYS A 100 -16.70 -8.35 9.83
N GLN A 101 -15.89 -8.87 10.76
CA GLN A 101 -15.49 -8.16 11.97
C GLN A 101 -13.98 -8.03 11.98
N PRO A 102 -13.44 -7.13 11.15
CA PRO A 102 -12.00 -7.00 11.02
C PRO A 102 -11.38 -6.42 12.29
N THR A 103 -10.14 -6.86 12.55
CA THR A 103 -9.35 -6.32 13.63
C THR A 103 -8.20 -5.53 13.03
N ARG A 104 -7.44 -4.86 13.89
CA ARG A 104 -6.25 -4.13 13.44
C ARG A 104 -5.26 -5.03 12.69
N ALA A 105 -5.20 -6.30 13.07
CA ALA A 105 -4.31 -7.27 12.42
C ALA A 105 -4.68 -7.53 10.96
N ASP A 106 -5.92 -7.23 10.57
CA ASP A 106 -6.38 -7.42 9.19
C ASP A 106 -6.06 -6.23 8.29
N LEU A 107 -5.65 -5.08 8.85
CA LEU A 107 -5.40 -3.86 8.08
C LEU A 107 -4.35 -4.02 6.98
N PRO A 108 -3.23 -4.75 7.19
CA PRO A 108 -2.25 -4.93 6.11
C PRO A 108 -2.84 -5.58 4.85
N ARG A 109 -3.92 -6.33 4.97
CA ARG A 109 -4.59 -6.95 3.82
C ARG A 109 -5.20 -5.92 2.87
N LEU A 110 -5.42 -4.70 3.35
CA LEU A 110 -5.97 -3.61 2.55
C LEU A 110 -4.92 -2.90 1.71
N ILE A 111 -3.65 -3.21 1.90
CA ILE A 111 -2.57 -2.58 1.15
C ILE A 111 -2.51 -3.24 -0.22
N THR A 112 -2.90 -2.48 -1.24
CA THR A 112 -2.85 -2.93 -2.63
C THR A 112 -1.68 -2.26 -3.34
N VAL A 113 -1.41 -2.71 -4.56
CA VAL A 113 -0.41 -2.08 -5.42
C VAL A 113 -0.75 -0.60 -5.59
N LEU A 114 -2.04 -0.28 -5.81
CA LEU A 114 -2.49 1.10 -5.97
C LEU A 114 -2.25 1.93 -4.71
N THR A 115 -2.41 1.35 -3.53
CA THR A 115 -2.11 2.02 -2.27
C THR A 115 -0.66 2.49 -2.24
N VAL A 116 0.26 1.62 -2.65
CA VAL A 116 1.69 1.94 -2.70
C VAL A 116 1.96 3.03 -3.72
N VAL A 117 1.36 2.92 -4.90
CA VAL A 117 1.54 3.91 -5.97
C VAL A 117 1.07 5.30 -5.51
N GLU A 118 -0.10 5.36 -4.90
CA GLU A 118 -0.65 6.64 -4.43
C GLU A 118 0.19 7.25 -3.31
N ASP A 119 0.71 6.42 -2.42
CA ASP A 119 1.58 6.90 -1.35
C ASP A 119 2.87 7.51 -1.92
N LEU A 120 3.48 6.82 -2.89
CA LEU A 120 4.69 7.34 -3.55
C LEU A 120 4.40 8.61 -4.32
N GLU A 121 3.26 8.65 -5.00
CA GLU A 121 2.84 9.83 -5.76
C GLU A 121 2.75 11.04 -4.85
N ARG A 122 2.18 10.87 -3.67
CA ARG A 122 2.06 11.93 -2.68
C ARG A 122 3.44 12.37 -2.17
N ARG A 123 4.33 11.42 -1.90
CA ARG A 123 5.68 11.73 -1.40
C ARG A 123 6.55 12.41 -2.44
N LEU A 124 6.32 12.12 -3.72
CA LEU A 124 7.09 12.68 -4.82
C LEU A 124 6.46 13.93 -5.41
N ALA A 125 5.29 14.33 -4.94
CA ALA A 125 4.56 15.48 -5.49
C ALA A 125 5.38 16.78 -5.28
N PRO A 126 5.34 17.69 -6.28
CA PRO A 126 5.99 18.99 -6.12
C PRO A 126 5.42 19.71 -4.90
N GLY A 127 6.29 20.24 -4.05
CA GLY A 127 5.86 20.93 -2.83
C GLY A 127 5.65 20.04 -1.64
N ALA A 128 5.73 18.69 -1.80
CA ALA A 128 5.69 17.79 -0.67
C ALA A 128 6.94 18.03 0.20
N GLU A 129 6.77 18.00 1.50
CA GLU A 129 7.87 18.20 2.41
C GLU A 129 8.82 17.01 2.36
N PRO A 130 10.11 17.22 2.02
CA PRO A 130 11.03 16.10 1.90
C PRO A 130 11.37 15.52 3.26
N GLY A 131 11.01 14.27 3.47
CA GLY A 131 11.51 13.44 4.53
C GLY A 131 11.52 14.01 5.95
N VAL A 132 10.60 14.87 6.23
CA VAL A 132 10.54 15.48 7.55
C VAL A 132 9.90 14.53 8.53
#